data_add53119c76c91ac30a081e30811fdda
#
_entry.id   add53119c76c91ac30a081e30811fdda
#
_cell.length_a   1.000
_cell.length_b   1.000
_cell.length_c   1.000
_cell.angle_alpha   90.00
_cell.angle_beta   90.00
_cell.angle_gamma   90.00
#
_symmetry.space_group_name_H-M   'P 1'
#
loop_
_entity.id
_entity.type
_entity.pdbx_description
1 polymer ?
#
loop_
_entity_poly.entity_id
_entity_poly.type
_entity_poly.pdbx_seq_one_letter_code
_entity_poly.pdbx_strand_id
1 'polypeptide(L)'
;MRQSKVIGITGSIAAGKSTVCRYLEERYGIYRLDADQVGHEMIERPNIVKELTNAFGTAILDTAGRIDRRALGGMVFTDPEKLALLNSITHPAICREIEERIRSRRDPLILREAIELLRTPLKALAGEIWVVWAEDTVRVRRIMARQGLSEAEAWDRVRGQWPQENYKKAADVLIDGGQPLEEMYRFLDRLMEDNRGDSN
;
A
#
# COMPACT_ATOMS: atom_id res chain seq x y z
N MET A 1 10.47 -16.32 21.51
CA MET A 1 9.14 -15.88 21.01
C MET A 1 9.23 -15.87 19.49
N ARG A 2 8.38 -16.62 18.78
CA ARG A 2 8.39 -16.59 17.29
C ARG A 2 7.93 -15.19 16.85
N GLN A 3 8.71 -14.56 16.00
CA GLN A 3 8.38 -13.27 15.39
C GLN A 3 7.37 -13.54 14.26
N SER A 4 6.33 -12.70 14.14
CA SER A 4 5.35 -12.81 13.05
C SER A 4 6.05 -12.70 11.70
N LYS A 5 5.73 -13.57 10.75
CA LYS A 5 6.16 -13.41 9.35
C LYS A 5 5.36 -12.27 8.73
N VAL A 6 6.04 -11.29 8.15
CA VAL A 6 5.40 -10.15 7.50
C VAL A 6 5.54 -10.31 5.99
N ILE A 7 4.42 -10.40 5.28
CA ILE A 7 4.37 -10.37 3.82
C ILE A 7 3.98 -8.97 3.36
N GLY A 8 4.83 -8.34 2.59
CA GLY A 8 4.54 -7.07 1.93
C GLY A 8 3.79 -7.32 0.61
N ILE A 9 2.57 -6.83 0.47
CA ILE A 9 1.82 -6.90 -0.78
C ILE A 9 1.84 -5.54 -1.47
N THR A 10 2.35 -5.51 -2.69
CA THR A 10 2.41 -4.31 -3.52
C THR A 10 2.04 -4.60 -4.97
N GLY A 11 2.12 -3.60 -5.82
CA GLY A 11 1.81 -3.69 -7.26
C GLY A 11 1.06 -2.44 -7.74
N SER A 12 0.91 -2.33 -9.04
CA SER A 12 0.34 -1.15 -9.70
C SER A 12 -1.14 -0.93 -9.38
N ILE A 13 -1.64 0.27 -9.69
CA ILE A 13 -3.08 0.60 -9.60
C ILE A 13 -3.92 -0.39 -10.40
N ALA A 14 -5.06 -0.80 -9.86
CA ALA A 14 -6.03 -1.71 -10.47
C ALA A 14 -5.49 -3.13 -10.82
N ALA A 15 -4.29 -3.51 -10.35
CA ALA A 15 -3.74 -4.86 -10.55
C ALA A 15 -4.53 -5.95 -9.80
N GLY A 16 -5.22 -5.63 -8.70
CA GLY A 16 -6.02 -6.60 -7.95
C GLY A 16 -5.55 -6.84 -6.50
N LYS A 17 -4.63 -6.02 -5.97
CA LYS A 17 -4.12 -6.12 -4.59
C LYS A 17 -5.20 -6.32 -3.54
N SER A 18 -6.19 -5.43 -3.54
CA SER A 18 -7.26 -5.47 -2.53
C SER A 18 -8.12 -6.73 -2.62
N THR A 19 -8.21 -7.36 -3.79
CA THR A 19 -8.89 -8.65 -3.96
C THR A 19 -8.07 -9.77 -3.32
N VAL A 20 -6.76 -9.79 -3.55
CA VAL A 20 -5.84 -10.74 -2.92
C VAL A 20 -5.86 -10.59 -1.41
N CYS A 21 -5.67 -9.36 -0.89
CA CYS A 21 -5.67 -9.11 0.55
C CYS A 21 -6.97 -9.54 1.22
N ARG A 22 -8.12 -9.18 0.63
CA ARG A 22 -9.44 -9.56 1.16
C ARG A 22 -9.62 -11.08 1.18
N TYR A 23 -9.24 -11.78 0.11
CA TYR A 23 -9.33 -13.24 0.08
C TYR A 23 -8.53 -13.88 1.21
N LEU A 24 -7.28 -13.43 1.40
CA LEU A 24 -6.41 -13.97 2.45
C LEU A 24 -6.92 -13.65 3.86
N GLU A 25 -7.48 -12.45 4.06
CA GLU A 25 -8.11 -12.05 5.30
C GLU A 25 -9.34 -12.89 5.63
N GLU A 26 -10.28 -13.03 4.68
CA GLU A 26 -11.55 -13.76 4.85
C GLU A 26 -11.33 -15.29 4.98
N ARG A 27 -10.42 -15.83 4.16
CA ARG A 27 -10.20 -17.28 4.08
C ARG A 27 -9.31 -17.83 5.18
N TYR A 28 -8.30 -17.05 5.60
CA TYR A 28 -7.26 -17.51 6.52
C TYR A 28 -7.21 -16.73 7.82
N GLY A 29 -8.04 -15.71 8.00
CA GLY A 29 -8.06 -14.87 9.19
C GLY A 29 -6.77 -14.08 9.39
N ILE A 30 -6.05 -13.77 8.29
CA ILE A 30 -4.76 -13.07 8.37
C ILE A 30 -5.00 -11.60 8.71
N TYR A 31 -4.23 -11.07 9.63
CA TYR A 31 -4.28 -9.65 9.94
C TYR A 31 -3.70 -8.83 8.79
N ARG A 32 -4.52 -7.96 8.22
CA ARG A 32 -4.12 -7.00 7.19
C ARG A 32 -3.77 -5.65 7.81
N LEU A 33 -2.59 -5.15 7.49
CA LEU A 33 -2.13 -3.83 7.85
C LEU A 33 -2.02 -2.97 6.59
N ASP A 34 -2.93 -2.01 6.45
CA ASP A 34 -2.94 -1.06 5.34
C ASP A 34 -2.06 0.14 5.69
N ALA A 35 -0.91 0.27 5.03
CA ALA A 35 0.04 1.35 5.30
C ALA A 35 -0.48 2.72 4.84
N ASP A 36 -1.32 2.77 3.82
CA ASP A 36 -1.94 4.02 3.35
C ASP A 36 -2.95 4.51 4.39
N GLN A 37 -3.72 3.59 5.00
CA GLN A 37 -4.62 3.93 6.11
C GLN A 37 -3.85 4.41 7.34
N VAL A 38 -2.76 3.73 7.72
CA VAL A 38 -1.88 4.20 8.80
C VAL A 38 -1.36 5.60 8.51
N GLY A 39 -0.94 5.86 7.27
CA GLY A 39 -0.52 7.20 6.84
C GLY A 39 -1.60 8.25 7.08
N HIS A 40 -2.84 7.92 6.75
CA HIS A 40 -3.99 8.81 6.99
C HIS A 40 -4.24 9.07 8.48
N GLU A 41 -4.10 8.07 9.33
CA GLU A 41 -4.26 8.22 10.77
C GLU A 41 -3.11 9.06 11.37
N MET A 42 -1.91 8.88 10.85
CA MET A 42 -0.73 9.58 11.35
C MET A 42 -0.75 11.08 11.08
N ILE A 43 -1.22 11.53 9.91
CA ILE A 43 -1.30 12.96 9.60
C ILE A 43 -2.34 13.71 10.44
N GLU A 44 -3.23 13.00 11.11
CA GLU A 44 -4.23 13.57 12.03
C GLU A 44 -3.73 13.65 13.50
N ARG A 45 -2.55 13.09 13.80
CA ARG A 45 -1.98 13.18 15.16
C ARG A 45 -1.51 14.61 15.46
N PRO A 46 -1.79 15.15 16.65
CA PRO A 46 -1.52 16.57 16.99
C PRO A 46 -0.07 17.01 16.76
N ASN A 47 0.89 16.14 17.06
CA ASN A 47 2.32 16.42 16.84
C ASN A 47 2.64 16.52 15.33
N ILE A 48 2.10 15.63 14.49
CA ILE A 48 2.29 15.66 13.05
C ILE A 48 1.56 16.84 12.40
N VAL A 49 0.32 17.12 12.83
CA VAL A 49 -0.43 18.33 12.41
C VAL A 49 0.40 19.58 12.67
N LYS A 50 0.99 19.70 13.85
CA LYS A 50 1.86 20.84 14.22
C LYS A 50 3.08 20.95 13.29
N GLU A 51 3.78 19.84 13.05
CA GLU A 51 4.97 19.81 12.19
C GLU A 51 4.60 20.16 10.74
N LEU A 52 3.51 19.60 10.20
CA LEU A 52 3.01 19.91 8.87
C LEU A 52 2.56 21.38 8.75
N THR A 53 1.89 21.92 9.78
CA THR A 53 1.48 23.33 9.77
C THR A 53 2.69 24.27 9.82
N ASN A 54 3.73 23.92 10.55
CA ASN A 54 4.98 24.68 10.55
C ASN A 54 5.69 24.65 9.20
N ALA A 55 5.64 23.51 8.49
CA ALA A 55 6.31 23.33 7.21
C ALA A 55 5.54 23.94 6.03
N PHE A 56 4.20 23.85 6.03
CA PHE A 56 3.35 24.19 4.87
C PHE A 56 2.40 25.37 5.13
N GLY A 57 2.36 25.90 6.36
CA GLY A 57 1.46 26.97 6.76
C GLY A 57 0.04 26.47 7.10
N THR A 58 -0.79 27.40 7.56
CA THR A 58 -2.17 27.10 7.98
C THR A 58 -3.15 26.82 6.83
N ALA A 59 -2.76 27.11 5.59
CA ALA A 59 -3.59 26.86 4.41
C ALA A 59 -3.89 25.36 4.17
N ILE A 60 -3.18 24.45 4.85
CA ILE A 60 -3.41 23.00 4.81
C ILE A 60 -4.43 22.54 5.86
N LEU A 61 -5.03 23.45 6.65
CA LEU A 61 -6.00 23.12 7.70
C LEU A 61 -7.43 23.43 7.25
N ASP A 62 -8.35 22.56 7.66
CA ASP A 62 -9.79 22.84 7.57
C ASP A 62 -10.24 23.81 8.69
N THR A 63 -11.52 24.19 8.67
CA THR A 63 -12.11 25.09 9.67
C THR A 63 -12.13 24.54 11.11
N ALA A 64 -11.94 23.25 11.26
CA ALA A 64 -11.81 22.56 12.56
C ALA A 64 -10.35 22.36 13.01
N GLY A 65 -9.37 22.89 12.26
CA GLY A 65 -7.95 22.76 12.56
C GLY A 65 -7.35 21.39 12.25
N ARG A 66 -8.02 20.56 11.44
CA ARG A 66 -7.53 19.26 10.97
C ARG A 66 -6.89 19.42 9.59
N ILE A 67 -6.05 18.48 9.20
CA ILE A 67 -5.44 18.50 7.87
C ILE A 67 -6.51 18.35 6.76
N ASP A 68 -6.62 19.37 5.92
CA ASP A 68 -7.31 19.27 4.62
C ASP A 68 -6.40 18.55 3.62
N ARG A 69 -6.66 17.26 3.43
CA ARG A 69 -5.86 16.40 2.53
C ARG A 69 -5.88 16.88 1.09
N ARG A 70 -6.97 17.52 0.65
CA ARG A 70 -7.07 18.04 -0.70
C ARG A 70 -6.17 19.28 -0.89
N ALA A 71 -6.20 20.19 0.08
CA ALA A 71 -5.34 21.37 0.09
C ALA A 71 -3.87 20.96 0.17
N LEU A 72 -3.50 20.08 1.10
CA LEU A 72 -2.14 19.56 1.24
C LEU A 72 -1.69 18.82 -0.03
N GLY A 73 -2.50 17.92 -0.59
CA GLY A 73 -2.20 17.19 -1.81
C GLY A 73 -2.00 18.12 -3.01
N GLY A 74 -2.87 19.13 -3.18
CA GLY A 74 -2.72 20.14 -4.24
C GLY A 74 -1.40 20.93 -4.15
N MET A 75 -0.89 21.10 -2.93
CA MET A 75 0.37 21.83 -2.69
C MET A 75 1.61 20.96 -2.95
N VAL A 76 1.56 19.65 -2.60
CA VAL A 76 2.76 18.81 -2.60
C VAL A 76 2.92 17.96 -3.86
N PHE A 77 1.82 17.52 -4.51
CA PHE A 77 1.94 16.62 -5.66
C PHE A 77 2.43 17.31 -6.94
N THR A 78 2.41 18.64 -6.99
CA THR A 78 2.94 19.45 -8.10
C THR A 78 4.36 19.93 -7.87
N ASP A 79 4.94 19.67 -6.67
CA ASP A 79 6.23 20.17 -6.23
C ASP A 79 7.05 19.05 -5.57
N PRO A 80 8.08 18.51 -6.25
CA PRO A 80 8.88 17.41 -5.72
C PRO A 80 9.59 17.71 -4.40
N GLU A 81 9.99 18.97 -4.14
CA GLU A 81 10.66 19.36 -2.90
C GLU A 81 9.67 19.36 -1.74
N LYS A 82 8.47 19.87 -1.95
CA LYS A 82 7.40 19.81 -0.96
C LYS A 82 6.94 18.39 -0.68
N LEU A 83 6.87 17.54 -1.71
CA LEU A 83 6.57 16.12 -1.53
C LEU A 83 7.66 15.43 -0.70
N ALA A 84 8.93 15.72 -0.96
CA ALA A 84 10.04 15.20 -0.18
C ALA A 84 9.98 15.68 1.30
N LEU A 85 9.64 16.95 1.53
CA LEU A 85 9.45 17.50 2.87
C LEU A 85 8.28 16.84 3.60
N LEU A 86 7.12 16.67 2.95
CA LEU A 86 6.00 15.93 3.52
C LEU A 86 6.43 14.52 3.95
N ASN A 87 7.11 13.80 3.06
CA ASN A 87 7.58 12.45 3.32
C ASN A 87 8.59 12.39 4.46
N SER A 88 9.48 13.37 4.59
CA SER A 88 10.46 13.44 5.68
C SER A 88 9.81 13.60 7.06
N ILE A 89 8.66 14.27 7.13
CA ILE A 89 7.88 14.45 8.36
C ILE A 89 7.05 13.20 8.66
N THR A 90 6.38 12.65 7.66
CA THR A 90 5.35 11.62 7.87
C THR A 90 5.91 10.19 7.90
N HIS A 91 6.89 9.86 7.03
CA HIS A 91 7.40 8.48 6.92
C HIS A 91 7.99 7.93 8.22
N PRO A 92 8.79 8.67 9.01
CA PRO A 92 9.31 8.14 10.27
C PRO A 92 8.20 7.78 11.28
N ALA A 93 7.14 8.57 11.30
CA ALA A 93 6.00 8.33 12.18
C ALA A 93 5.19 7.11 11.72
N ILE A 94 4.93 7.01 10.42
CA ILE A 94 4.23 5.86 9.81
C ILE A 94 5.02 4.57 10.04
N CYS A 95 6.34 4.57 9.82
CA CYS A 95 7.18 3.40 10.04
C CYS A 95 7.14 2.93 11.49
N ARG A 96 7.29 3.84 12.46
CA ARG A 96 7.19 3.50 13.89
C ARG A 96 5.84 2.90 14.25
N GLU A 97 4.75 3.51 13.80
CA GLU A 97 3.40 3.01 14.07
C GLU A 97 3.19 1.60 13.48
N ILE A 98 3.64 1.38 12.25
CA ILE A 98 3.58 0.06 11.59
C ILE A 98 4.39 -0.98 12.37
N GLU A 99 5.63 -0.64 12.79
CA GLU A 99 6.45 -1.52 13.61
C GLU A 99 5.80 -1.87 14.94
N GLU A 100 5.21 -0.89 15.62
CA GLU A 100 4.49 -1.08 16.88
C GLU A 100 3.28 -2.01 16.70
N ARG A 101 2.49 -1.80 15.65
CA ARG A 101 1.35 -2.67 15.33
C ARG A 101 1.80 -4.10 15.03
N ILE A 102 2.88 -4.29 14.30
CA ILE A 102 3.44 -5.62 14.04
C ILE A 102 3.94 -6.27 15.35
N ARG A 103 4.71 -5.54 16.17
CA ARG A 103 5.27 -6.06 17.43
C ARG A 103 4.21 -6.40 18.49
N SER A 104 3.12 -5.63 18.53
CA SER A 104 2.01 -5.84 19.47
C SER A 104 1.17 -7.07 19.15
N ARG A 105 1.30 -7.63 17.95
CA ARG A 105 0.52 -8.78 17.49
C ARG A 105 1.28 -10.09 17.64
N ARG A 106 0.50 -11.15 17.80
CA ARG A 106 1.00 -12.53 17.91
C ARG A 106 0.51 -13.40 16.73
N ASP A 107 -0.02 -12.75 15.70
CA ASP A 107 -0.47 -13.44 14.50
C ASP A 107 0.75 -14.09 13.83
N PRO A 108 0.67 -15.35 13.39
CA PRO A 108 1.80 -16.04 12.76
C PRO A 108 2.18 -15.38 11.41
N LEU A 109 1.22 -14.75 10.76
CA LEU A 109 1.39 -14.08 9.48
C LEU A 109 0.65 -12.74 9.49
N ILE A 110 1.31 -11.71 8.98
CA ILE A 110 0.77 -10.36 8.83
C ILE A 110 0.90 -9.96 7.36
N LEU A 111 -0.22 -9.57 6.74
CA LEU A 111 -0.21 -8.96 5.43
C LEU A 111 -0.06 -7.45 5.56
N ARG A 112 0.94 -6.89 4.88
CA ARG A 112 1.13 -5.46 4.79
C ARG A 112 0.90 -4.97 3.36
N GLU A 113 -0.23 -4.32 3.12
CA GLU A 113 -0.54 -3.68 1.86
C GLU A 113 0.07 -2.28 1.82
N ALA A 114 0.83 -1.97 0.76
CA ALA A 114 1.32 -0.63 0.47
C ALA A 114 1.65 -0.48 -1.01
N ILE A 115 1.14 0.59 -1.64
CA ILE A 115 1.46 0.89 -3.06
C ILE A 115 2.93 1.26 -3.18
N GLU A 116 3.44 2.11 -2.30
CA GLU A 116 4.82 2.61 -2.29
C GLU A 116 5.80 1.74 -1.48
N LEU A 117 5.43 0.49 -1.17
CA LEU A 117 6.22 -0.40 -0.32
C LEU A 117 7.70 -0.47 -0.73
N LEU A 118 7.95 -0.65 -2.03
CA LEU A 118 9.31 -0.86 -2.55
C LEU A 118 10.17 0.40 -2.56
N ARG A 119 9.57 1.56 -2.42
CA ARG A 119 10.24 2.87 -2.48
C ARG A 119 10.39 3.53 -1.12
N THR A 120 10.02 2.84 -0.05
CA THR A 120 10.04 3.37 1.31
C THR A 120 10.85 2.48 2.24
N PRO A 121 11.31 2.97 3.39
CA PRO A 121 11.97 2.15 4.42
C PRO A 121 11.11 0.96 4.89
N LEU A 122 9.82 1.01 4.64
CA LEU A 122 8.88 -0.05 4.98
C LEU A 122 9.22 -1.40 4.30
N LYS A 123 9.97 -1.40 3.19
CA LYS A 123 10.44 -2.64 2.56
C LYS A 123 11.22 -3.53 3.53
N ALA A 124 12.03 -2.93 4.38
CA ALA A 124 12.87 -3.66 5.35
C ALA A 124 12.06 -4.42 6.43
N LEU A 125 10.79 -4.06 6.62
CA LEU A 125 9.90 -4.74 7.57
C LEU A 125 9.20 -5.97 6.98
N ALA A 126 9.27 -6.17 5.67
CA ALA A 126 8.71 -7.34 5.00
C ALA A 126 9.78 -8.43 4.89
N GLY A 127 9.45 -9.63 5.33
CA GLY A 127 10.28 -10.81 5.13
C GLY A 127 10.15 -11.39 3.72
N GLU A 128 9.04 -11.07 3.04
CA GLU A 128 8.73 -11.54 1.69
C GLU A 128 7.88 -10.49 0.96
N ILE A 129 8.14 -10.28 -0.31
CA ILE A 129 7.42 -9.32 -1.17
C ILE A 129 6.57 -10.05 -2.21
N TRP A 130 5.28 -9.89 -2.10
CA TRP A 130 4.32 -10.37 -3.08
C TRP A 130 3.86 -9.22 -3.97
N VAL A 131 4.01 -9.39 -5.27
CA VAL A 131 3.62 -8.38 -6.26
C VAL A 131 2.41 -8.86 -7.03
N VAL A 132 1.32 -8.10 -6.93
CA VAL A 132 0.13 -8.33 -7.76
C VAL A 132 0.27 -7.48 -9.03
N TRP A 133 0.22 -8.14 -10.19
CA TRP A 133 0.32 -7.50 -11.49
C TRP A 133 -0.88 -7.86 -12.37
N ALA A 134 -1.15 -7.09 -13.40
CA ALA A 134 -2.10 -7.42 -14.44
C ALA A 134 -1.73 -6.65 -15.71
N GLU A 135 -2.13 -7.17 -16.87
CA GLU A 135 -1.94 -6.49 -18.14
C GLU A 135 -2.51 -5.06 -18.11
N ASP A 136 -1.83 -4.12 -18.76
CA ASP A 136 -2.22 -2.71 -18.73
C ASP A 136 -3.64 -2.48 -19.26
N THR A 137 -4.04 -3.24 -20.29
CA THR A 137 -5.41 -3.20 -20.83
C THR A 137 -6.47 -3.66 -19.81
N VAL A 138 -6.13 -4.62 -18.95
CA VAL A 138 -7.01 -5.07 -17.85
C VAL A 138 -7.11 -3.97 -16.79
N ARG A 139 -5.99 -3.36 -16.45
CA ARG A 139 -5.91 -2.26 -15.47
C ARG A 139 -6.71 -1.05 -15.93
N VAL A 140 -6.55 -0.63 -17.19
CA VAL A 140 -7.30 0.47 -17.81
C VAL A 140 -8.81 0.22 -17.71
N ARG A 141 -9.28 -0.95 -18.15
CA ARG A 141 -10.70 -1.32 -18.05
C ARG A 141 -11.24 -1.23 -16.62
N ARG A 142 -10.46 -1.69 -15.64
CA ARG A 142 -10.84 -1.63 -14.21
C ARG A 142 -10.87 -0.20 -13.68
N ILE A 143 -9.96 0.66 -14.12
CA ILE A 143 -9.93 2.09 -13.75
C ILE A 143 -11.16 2.80 -14.30
N MET A 144 -11.46 2.61 -15.59
CA MET A 144 -12.66 3.16 -16.23
C MET A 144 -13.93 2.75 -15.48
N ALA A 145 -14.09 1.45 -15.19
CA ALA A 145 -15.27 0.91 -14.51
C ALA A 145 -15.43 1.44 -13.07
N ARG A 146 -14.33 1.65 -12.33
CA ARG A 146 -14.38 2.10 -10.93
C ARG A 146 -14.53 3.61 -10.76
N GLN A 147 -13.99 4.38 -11.69
CA GLN A 147 -13.82 5.82 -11.51
C GLN A 147 -14.61 6.64 -12.55
N GLY A 148 -15.25 5.96 -13.51
CA GLY A 148 -16.01 6.64 -14.57
C GLY A 148 -15.12 7.47 -15.52
N LEU A 149 -13.82 7.18 -15.60
CA LEU A 149 -12.88 7.89 -16.43
C LEU A 149 -12.97 7.45 -17.90
N SER A 150 -12.62 8.34 -18.80
CA SER A 150 -12.38 7.99 -20.20
C SER A 150 -11.17 7.06 -20.34
N GLU A 151 -11.07 6.40 -21.48
CA GLU A 151 -9.94 5.49 -21.76
C GLU A 151 -8.60 6.26 -21.75
N ALA A 152 -8.56 7.46 -22.32
CA ALA A 152 -7.35 8.29 -22.34
C ALA A 152 -6.88 8.64 -20.90
N GLU A 153 -7.80 9.09 -20.03
CA GLU A 153 -7.50 9.41 -18.64
C GLU A 153 -7.06 8.16 -17.86
N ALA A 154 -7.65 6.99 -18.14
CA ALA A 154 -7.26 5.75 -17.50
C ALA A 154 -5.85 5.31 -17.93
N TRP A 155 -5.49 5.47 -19.21
CA TRP A 155 -4.13 5.25 -19.69
C TRP A 155 -3.13 6.20 -19.06
N ASP A 156 -3.47 7.47 -18.90
CA ASP A 156 -2.58 8.44 -18.24
C ASP A 156 -2.31 8.05 -16.78
N ARG A 157 -3.32 7.54 -16.07
CA ARG A 157 -3.12 6.99 -14.72
C ARG A 157 -2.22 5.76 -14.68
N VAL A 158 -2.32 4.89 -15.69
CA VAL A 158 -1.45 3.70 -15.80
C VAL A 158 -0.02 4.12 -16.09
N ARG A 159 0.21 5.04 -17.03
CA ARG A 159 1.54 5.52 -17.43
C ARG A 159 2.22 6.39 -16.38
N GLY A 160 1.43 7.14 -15.60
CA GLY A 160 1.94 8.00 -14.51
C GLY A 160 2.48 7.24 -13.30
N GLN A 161 2.33 5.91 -13.28
CA GLN A 161 2.86 5.08 -12.19
C GLN A 161 4.26 4.55 -12.49
N TRP A 162 4.90 4.09 -11.43
CA TRP A 162 6.14 3.35 -11.55
C TRP A 162 5.94 2.12 -12.48
N PRO A 163 6.87 1.85 -13.42
CA PRO A 163 6.72 0.75 -14.38
C PRO A 163 6.52 -0.60 -13.70
N GLN A 164 5.58 -1.40 -14.19
CA GLN A 164 5.27 -2.72 -13.59
C GLN A 164 6.48 -3.65 -13.52
N GLU A 165 7.37 -3.58 -14.49
CA GLU A 165 8.60 -4.38 -14.52
C GLU A 165 9.50 -4.14 -13.31
N ASN A 166 9.47 -2.94 -12.74
CA ASN A 166 10.23 -2.63 -11.54
C ASN A 166 9.62 -3.29 -10.28
N TYR A 167 8.29 -3.40 -10.23
CA TYR A 167 7.62 -4.18 -9.17
C TYR A 167 7.94 -5.67 -9.33
N LYS A 168 7.82 -6.21 -10.54
CA LYS A 168 8.09 -7.63 -10.83
C LYS A 168 9.51 -8.06 -10.46
N LYS A 169 10.51 -7.21 -10.76
CA LYS A 169 11.92 -7.47 -10.42
C LYS A 169 12.20 -7.57 -8.92
N ALA A 170 11.36 -6.95 -8.11
CA ALA A 170 11.54 -6.92 -6.65
C ALA A 170 10.68 -7.97 -5.93
N ALA A 171 9.94 -8.80 -6.66
CA ALA A 171 9.02 -9.77 -6.13
C ALA A 171 9.70 -11.08 -5.77
N ASP A 172 9.41 -11.59 -4.58
CA ASP A 172 9.65 -12.99 -4.21
C ASP A 172 8.53 -13.87 -4.78
N VAL A 173 7.30 -13.35 -4.83
CA VAL A 173 6.13 -14.00 -5.42
C VAL A 173 5.41 -13.06 -6.37
N LEU A 174 5.11 -13.55 -7.59
CA LEU A 174 4.29 -12.84 -8.57
C LEU A 174 2.88 -13.44 -8.60
N ILE A 175 1.87 -12.58 -8.42
CA ILE A 175 0.45 -12.95 -8.45
C ILE A 175 -0.17 -12.28 -9.66
N ASP A 176 -0.68 -13.08 -10.60
CA ASP A 176 -1.44 -12.56 -11.73
C ASP A 176 -2.87 -12.21 -11.29
N GLY A 177 -3.12 -10.93 -11.08
CA GLY A 177 -4.45 -10.42 -10.76
C GLY A 177 -5.34 -10.22 -11.99
N GLY A 178 -4.85 -10.51 -13.21
CA GLY A 178 -5.62 -10.45 -14.45
C GLY A 178 -6.38 -11.74 -14.77
N GLN A 179 -5.95 -12.86 -14.18
CA GLN A 179 -6.56 -14.17 -14.39
C GLN A 179 -7.94 -14.30 -13.73
N PRO A 180 -8.73 -15.35 -14.05
CA PRO A 180 -9.97 -15.67 -13.36
C PRO A 180 -9.80 -15.80 -11.85
N LEU A 181 -10.76 -15.31 -11.07
CA LEU A 181 -10.67 -15.29 -9.60
C LEU A 181 -10.42 -16.68 -8.99
N GLU A 182 -11.04 -17.72 -9.54
CA GLU A 182 -10.87 -19.10 -9.06
C GLU A 182 -9.43 -19.61 -9.23
N GLU A 183 -8.76 -19.23 -10.32
CA GLU A 183 -7.37 -19.60 -10.57
C GLU A 183 -6.43 -18.86 -9.63
N MET A 184 -6.68 -17.57 -9.44
CA MET A 184 -5.93 -16.75 -8.50
C MET A 184 -6.10 -17.28 -7.07
N TYR A 185 -7.31 -17.64 -6.65
CA TYR A 185 -7.57 -18.18 -5.31
C TYR A 185 -6.89 -19.53 -5.11
N ARG A 186 -6.94 -20.44 -6.09
CA ARG A 186 -6.20 -21.72 -6.04
C ARG A 186 -4.68 -21.50 -5.93
N PHE A 187 -4.16 -20.49 -6.59
CA PHE A 187 -2.74 -20.14 -6.47
C PHE A 187 -2.41 -19.62 -5.07
N LEU A 188 -3.25 -18.73 -4.51
CA LEU A 188 -3.08 -18.22 -3.15
C LEU A 188 -3.20 -19.33 -2.10
N ASP A 189 -4.11 -20.30 -2.28
CA ASP A 189 -4.25 -21.43 -1.36
C ASP A 189 -2.96 -22.25 -1.31
N ARG A 190 -2.34 -22.56 -2.45
CA ARG A 190 -1.04 -23.25 -2.49
C ARG A 190 0.06 -22.46 -1.78
N LEU A 191 0.18 -21.16 -2.05
CA LEU A 191 1.14 -20.31 -1.36
C LEU A 191 0.97 -20.32 0.17
N MET A 192 -0.27 -20.39 0.63
CA MET A 192 -0.58 -20.42 2.06
C MET A 192 -0.26 -21.78 2.69
N GLU A 193 -0.42 -22.87 1.96
CA GLU A 193 -0.02 -24.21 2.39
C GLU A 193 1.50 -24.30 2.56
N ASP A 194 2.26 -23.83 1.57
CA ASP A 194 3.72 -23.79 1.60
C ASP A 194 4.22 -22.95 2.79
N ASN A 195 3.65 -21.76 3.01
CA ASN A 195 4.01 -20.89 4.13
C ASN A 195 3.66 -21.44 5.51
N ARG A 196 2.73 -22.38 5.62
CA ARG A 196 2.40 -23.07 6.87
C ARG A 196 3.32 -24.28 7.12
N GLY A 197 3.80 -24.91 6.06
CA GLY A 197 4.74 -26.05 6.14
C GLY A 197 6.09 -25.66 6.73
N ASP A 198 6.59 -24.48 6.45
CA ASP A 198 7.87 -23.96 6.98
C ASP A 198 7.79 -23.52 8.46
N SER A 199 6.64 -23.67 9.10
CA SER A 199 6.40 -23.24 10.49
C SER A 199 6.40 -24.37 11.52
N ASN A 200 6.74 -25.60 11.12
CA ASN A 200 6.86 -26.78 12.01
C ASN A 200 8.27 -27.06 12.50
#